data_5f4dc2fcf763e184a40b088615b0a432
#
_entry.id   5f4dc2fcf763e184a40b088615b0a432
#
_cell.length_a   1.000
_cell.length_b   1.000
_cell.length_c   1.000
_cell.angle_alpha   90.00
_cell.angle_beta   90.00
_cell.angle_gamma   90.00
#
_symmetry.space_group_name_H-M   'P 1'
#
loop_
_entity.id
_entity.type
_entity.pdbx_description
1 polymer ?
#
loop_
_entity_poly.entity_id
_entity_poly.type
_entity_poly.pdbx_seq_one_letter_code
_entity_poly.pdbx_strand_id
1 'polypeptide(L)'
;MTTSTTIQQQNLPPATPRYILRGHSSAIQALHFFADNTRLISADADGWIVIWDVATKRARAVWKAHEGAVLEVKGYRTGQGMRIYTHGRDHKLRVWRIKSTDEEELLSRVLPVERSSNEAENGKPAPEPWLLHSLPVNALNFCAFTLCFIPSVSDGKVDDGEDEAYFAVPNALNSGAIDVFRLPSERRVSTIPADTSVQTGMVMAVKILIENSNPQDPFVYMLSGYEDGHVMVHLSRPPSELTKAWRWVRIYVSRPHSQPVLSLDSVQAEANHLPEFFYTSSADALIVKHPIPSIYTQMNVETTPSKVLNTKHSGQQGLCVRGDQKLFATAGWDARIRVYSCKTMKELAVLKWHNEGCYAVAFADILSSTSTEYSSTHDGDDSAVQTQASPLEIVRLQRNQKAQQTHWLAAGSKDGKISLWDIY
;
A
#
# COMPACT_ATOMS: atom_id res chain seq x y z
N MET A 1 13.87 40.10 38.66
CA MET A 1 12.49 39.93 38.23
C MET A 1 12.51 39.31 36.85
N THR A 2 12.39 38.00 36.78
CA THR A 2 12.38 37.23 35.52
C THR A 2 10.93 36.98 35.14
N THR A 3 10.47 37.67 34.11
CA THR A 3 9.13 37.46 33.54
C THR A 3 9.09 36.18 32.74
N SER A 4 8.44 35.15 33.28
CA SER A 4 8.11 33.92 32.56
C SER A 4 7.01 34.21 31.54
N THR A 5 7.35 34.22 30.27
CA THR A 5 6.38 34.31 29.19
C THR A 5 5.74 32.93 29.02
N THR A 6 4.57 32.76 29.59
CA THR A 6 3.71 31.56 29.37
C THR A 6 3.24 31.59 27.93
N ILE A 7 3.78 30.73 27.09
CA ILE A 7 3.28 30.50 25.73
C ILE A 7 1.90 29.87 25.90
N GLN A 8 0.84 30.65 25.67
CA GLN A 8 -0.52 30.15 25.54
C GLN A 8 -0.54 29.18 24.34
N GLN A 9 -0.72 27.89 24.63
CA GLN A 9 -1.11 26.92 23.59
C GLN A 9 -2.44 27.42 23.02
N GLN A 10 -2.40 27.97 21.81
CA GLN A 10 -3.60 28.27 21.05
C GLN A 10 -4.35 26.94 20.88
N ASN A 11 -5.55 26.84 21.44
CA ASN A 11 -6.48 25.75 21.18
C ASN A 11 -6.93 25.84 19.72
N LEU A 12 -6.14 25.26 18.83
CA LEU A 12 -6.54 25.10 17.43
C LEU A 12 -7.79 24.21 17.40
N PRO A 13 -8.77 24.52 16.55
CA PRO A 13 -9.95 23.67 16.39
C PRO A 13 -9.51 22.27 15.98
N PRO A 14 -10.24 21.22 16.39
CA PRO A 14 -9.92 19.86 16.04
C PRO A 14 -9.83 19.70 14.51
N ALA A 15 -8.82 18.96 14.04
CA ALA A 15 -8.65 18.69 12.62
C ALA A 15 -9.93 18.03 12.07
N THR A 16 -10.42 18.55 10.95
CA THR A 16 -11.57 18.01 10.22
C THR A 16 -11.12 17.44 8.88
N PRO A 17 -11.74 16.35 8.39
CA PRO A 17 -11.40 15.82 7.08
C PRO A 17 -11.76 16.83 5.99
N ARG A 18 -10.93 16.91 4.96
CA ARG A 18 -11.21 17.75 3.77
C ARG A 18 -12.38 17.23 2.97
N TYR A 19 -12.57 15.91 2.96
CA TYR A 19 -13.67 15.26 2.26
C TYR A 19 -13.97 13.87 2.83
N ILE A 20 -15.21 13.42 2.62
CA ILE A 20 -15.65 12.05 2.96
C ILE A 20 -16.19 11.40 1.68
N LEU A 21 -15.50 10.36 1.23
CA LEU A 21 -16.00 9.51 0.15
C LEU A 21 -17.01 8.52 0.73
N ARG A 22 -18.14 8.40 0.06
CA ARG A 22 -19.23 7.49 0.39
C ARG A 22 -19.58 6.69 -0.85
N GLY A 23 -19.77 5.38 -0.69
CA GLY A 23 -20.09 4.54 -1.85
C GLY A 23 -19.95 3.06 -1.63
N HIS A 24 -19.15 2.63 -0.65
CA HIS A 24 -19.11 1.24 -0.20
C HIS A 24 -20.25 0.95 0.76
N SER A 25 -20.82 -0.25 0.66
CA SER A 25 -21.87 -0.77 1.55
C SER A 25 -21.28 -1.54 2.73
N SER A 26 -20.01 -1.88 2.68
CA SER A 26 -19.32 -2.73 3.65
C SER A 26 -18.00 -2.11 4.11
N ALA A 27 -17.36 -2.72 5.11
CA ALA A 27 -16.14 -2.23 5.74
C ALA A 27 -14.99 -2.06 4.73
N ILE A 28 -14.34 -0.90 4.74
CA ILE A 28 -13.15 -0.64 3.94
C ILE A 28 -11.96 -1.42 4.52
N GLN A 29 -11.37 -2.29 3.72
CA GLN A 29 -10.27 -3.16 4.12
C GLN A 29 -8.91 -2.69 3.60
N ALA A 30 -8.86 -2.06 2.41
CA ALA A 30 -7.63 -1.62 1.80
C ALA A 30 -7.80 -0.30 1.05
N LEU A 31 -6.73 0.49 1.03
CA LEU A 31 -6.63 1.80 0.37
C LEU A 31 -5.25 1.96 -0.27
N HIS A 32 -5.18 2.56 -1.45
CA HIS A 32 -3.90 2.92 -2.06
C HIS A 32 -4.04 4.13 -2.98
N PHE A 33 -3.17 5.14 -2.80
CA PHE A 33 -3.01 6.23 -3.77
C PHE A 33 -2.09 5.78 -4.90
N PHE A 34 -2.37 6.20 -6.12
CA PHE A 34 -1.55 5.87 -7.29
C PHE A 34 -1.74 6.88 -8.43
N ALA A 35 -1.07 6.65 -9.56
CA ALA A 35 -1.11 7.53 -10.72
C ALA A 35 -0.84 8.99 -10.35
N ASP A 36 0.31 9.24 -9.71
CA ASP A 36 0.75 10.55 -9.25
C ASP A 36 -0.32 11.25 -8.38
N ASN A 37 -0.88 10.53 -7.43
CA ASN A 37 -1.93 10.97 -6.50
C ASN A 37 -3.24 11.41 -7.15
N THR A 38 -3.42 11.22 -8.47
CA THR A 38 -4.69 11.56 -9.14
C THR A 38 -5.77 10.52 -8.90
N ARG A 39 -5.40 9.31 -8.45
CA ARG A 39 -6.32 8.21 -8.17
C ARG A 39 -6.13 7.68 -6.76
N LEU A 40 -7.25 7.36 -6.12
CA LEU A 40 -7.31 6.55 -4.91
C LEU A 40 -8.12 5.30 -5.24
N ILE A 41 -7.60 4.14 -4.87
CA ILE A 41 -8.34 2.89 -4.96
C ILE A 41 -8.73 2.45 -3.55
N SER A 42 -9.95 1.95 -3.42
CA SER A 42 -10.50 1.41 -2.18
C SER A 42 -11.14 0.06 -2.43
N ALA A 43 -11.07 -0.79 -1.42
CA ALA A 43 -11.61 -2.14 -1.44
C ALA A 43 -12.35 -2.46 -0.15
N ASP A 44 -13.46 -3.23 -0.25
CA ASP A 44 -14.30 -3.53 0.89
C ASP A 44 -14.42 -5.03 1.23
N ALA A 45 -15.15 -5.31 2.30
CA ALA A 45 -15.37 -6.66 2.81
C ALA A 45 -16.34 -7.51 1.96
N ASP A 46 -17.04 -6.93 0.98
CA ASP A 46 -17.94 -7.63 0.06
C ASP A 46 -17.27 -7.89 -1.31
N GLY A 47 -15.99 -7.55 -1.47
CA GLY A 47 -15.22 -7.80 -2.68
C GLY A 47 -15.27 -6.69 -3.73
N TRP A 48 -15.89 -5.54 -3.42
CA TRP A 48 -15.97 -4.41 -4.32
C TRP A 48 -14.70 -3.58 -4.33
N ILE A 49 -14.33 -3.13 -5.52
CA ILE A 49 -13.26 -2.17 -5.77
C ILE A 49 -13.87 -0.89 -6.34
N VAL A 50 -13.42 0.25 -5.84
CA VAL A 50 -13.75 1.58 -6.37
C VAL A 50 -12.47 2.36 -6.62
N ILE A 51 -12.30 2.86 -7.84
CA ILE A 51 -11.27 3.85 -8.18
C ILE A 51 -11.91 5.22 -8.16
N TRP A 52 -11.36 6.09 -7.33
CA TRP A 52 -11.78 7.48 -7.17
C TRP A 52 -10.84 8.43 -7.90
N ASP A 53 -11.39 9.43 -8.54
CA ASP A 53 -10.66 10.60 -9.00
C ASP A 53 -10.44 11.54 -7.81
N VAL A 54 -9.18 11.75 -7.43
CA VAL A 54 -8.85 12.54 -6.23
C VAL A 54 -9.16 14.02 -6.40
N ALA A 55 -9.14 14.58 -7.62
CA ALA A 55 -9.47 15.97 -7.87
C ALA A 55 -10.97 16.23 -7.75
N THR A 56 -11.80 15.36 -8.34
CA THR A 56 -13.27 15.54 -8.38
C THR A 56 -14.02 14.83 -7.28
N LYS A 57 -13.37 13.89 -6.56
CA LYS A 57 -13.94 13.04 -5.51
C LYS A 57 -15.07 12.11 -6.03
N ARG A 58 -15.05 11.77 -7.31
CA ARG A 58 -16.04 10.91 -7.97
C ARG A 58 -15.45 9.56 -8.32
N ALA A 59 -16.29 8.53 -8.33
CA ALA A 59 -15.91 7.21 -8.83
C ALA A 59 -15.61 7.27 -10.33
N ARG A 60 -14.56 6.58 -10.75
CA ARG A 60 -14.16 6.39 -12.16
C ARG A 60 -14.41 4.97 -12.63
N ALA A 61 -14.19 3.99 -11.76
CA ALA A 61 -14.43 2.60 -12.05
C ALA A 61 -14.91 1.87 -10.80
N VAL A 62 -15.90 1.01 -10.95
CA VAL A 62 -16.49 0.21 -9.88
C VAL A 62 -16.77 -1.20 -10.41
N TRP A 63 -16.19 -2.22 -9.76
CA TRP A 63 -16.45 -3.62 -10.11
C TRP A 63 -16.32 -4.52 -8.87
N LYS A 64 -16.91 -5.71 -8.95
CA LYS A 64 -16.77 -6.74 -7.93
C LYS A 64 -15.57 -7.62 -8.28
N ALA A 65 -14.44 -7.37 -7.65
CA ALA A 65 -13.20 -8.08 -7.95
C ALA A 65 -13.11 -9.46 -7.28
N HIS A 66 -13.81 -9.70 -6.17
CA HIS A 66 -13.74 -10.92 -5.38
C HIS A 66 -15.09 -11.32 -4.81
N GLU A 67 -15.30 -12.62 -4.55
CA GLU A 67 -16.52 -13.13 -3.91
C GLU A 67 -16.50 -13.02 -2.38
N GLY A 68 -15.41 -12.58 -1.81
CA GLY A 68 -15.24 -12.33 -0.37
C GLY A 68 -14.44 -11.07 -0.11
N ALA A 69 -14.17 -10.78 1.15
CA ALA A 69 -13.45 -9.59 1.58
C ALA A 69 -12.12 -9.46 0.84
N VAL A 70 -11.81 -8.25 0.39
CA VAL A 70 -10.50 -7.92 -0.16
C VAL A 70 -9.54 -7.71 0.99
N LEU A 71 -8.40 -8.35 0.97
CA LEU A 71 -7.34 -8.21 1.97
C LEU A 71 -6.39 -7.05 1.64
N GLU A 72 -6.08 -6.85 0.35
CA GLU A 72 -5.19 -5.78 -0.10
C GLU A 72 -5.49 -5.39 -1.54
N VAL A 73 -5.23 -4.12 -1.86
CA VAL A 73 -5.29 -3.58 -3.20
C VAL A 73 -4.10 -2.66 -3.46
N LYS A 74 -3.48 -2.79 -4.63
CA LYS A 74 -2.43 -1.89 -5.10
C LYS A 74 -2.72 -1.46 -6.54
N GLY A 75 -2.55 -0.18 -6.83
CA GLY A 75 -2.66 0.37 -8.18
C GLY A 75 -1.33 0.96 -8.63
N TYR A 76 -0.98 0.75 -9.89
CA TYR A 76 0.24 1.31 -10.49
C TYR A 76 -0.06 1.82 -11.89
N ARG A 77 0.60 2.92 -12.28
CA ARG A 77 0.58 3.42 -13.65
C ARG A 77 1.67 2.72 -14.44
N THR A 78 1.33 2.26 -15.63
CA THR A 78 2.26 1.65 -16.58
C THR A 78 2.18 2.38 -17.92
N GLY A 79 3.11 2.13 -18.84
CA GLY A 79 3.07 2.71 -20.20
C GLY A 79 1.79 2.38 -20.98
N GLN A 80 1.12 1.26 -20.63
CA GLN A 80 -0.09 0.78 -21.30
C GLN A 80 -1.40 1.09 -20.54
N GLY A 81 -1.37 1.94 -19.50
CA GLY A 81 -2.52 2.27 -18.68
C GLY A 81 -2.27 2.05 -17.19
N MET A 82 -3.21 1.45 -16.50
CA MET A 82 -3.11 1.15 -15.06
C MET A 82 -3.18 -0.35 -14.82
N ARG A 83 -2.39 -0.84 -13.88
CA ARG A 83 -2.47 -2.20 -13.35
C ARG A 83 -2.96 -2.15 -11.91
N ILE A 84 -3.94 -2.99 -11.63
CA ILE A 84 -4.54 -3.12 -10.30
C ILE A 84 -4.34 -4.55 -9.82
N TYR A 85 -3.74 -4.68 -8.65
CA TYR A 85 -3.50 -5.96 -7.97
C TYR A 85 -4.46 -6.06 -6.81
N THR A 86 -5.20 -7.16 -6.72
CA THR A 86 -6.20 -7.39 -5.67
C THR A 86 -6.03 -8.78 -5.08
N HIS A 87 -6.13 -8.91 -3.76
CA HIS A 87 -6.07 -10.17 -3.03
C HIS A 87 -7.35 -10.32 -2.21
N GLY A 88 -8.12 -11.36 -2.48
CA GLY A 88 -9.38 -11.61 -1.83
C GLY A 88 -9.40 -12.87 -0.99
N ARG A 89 -10.35 -12.95 -0.05
CA ARG A 89 -10.61 -14.14 0.76
C ARG A 89 -11.24 -15.30 -0.01
N ASP A 90 -11.51 -15.11 -1.30
CA ASP A 90 -11.85 -16.17 -2.25
C ASP A 90 -10.61 -16.96 -2.73
N HIS A 91 -9.47 -16.84 -2.02
CA HIS A 91 -8.22 -17.51 -2.31
C HIS A 91 -7.62 -17.16 -3.67
N LYS A 92 -7.81 -15.93 -4.13
CA LYS A 92 -7.27 -15.47 -5.41
C LYS A 92 -6.52 -14.14 -5.26
N LEU A 93 -5.38 -14.08 -5.93
CA LEU A 93 -4.73 -12.84 -6.28
C LEU A 93 -5.04 -12.59 -7.75
N ARG A 94 -5.62 -11.42 -8.06
CA ARG A 94 -5.98 -11.02 -9.43
C ARG A 94 -5.21 -9.78 -9.84
N VAL A 95 -4.82 -9.74 -11.12
CA VAL A 95 -4.19 -8.58 -11.74
C VAL A 95 -5.08 -8.11 -12.88
N TRP A 96 -5.48 -6.86 -12.81
CA TRP A 96 -6.38 -6.23 -13.76
C TRP A 96 -5.66 -5.15 -14.55
N ARG A 97 -6.03 -4.98 -15.81
CA ARG A 97 -5.57 -3.88 -16.66
C ARG A 97 -6.73 -2.95 -16.97
N ILE A 98 -6.49 -1.65 -16.82
CA ILE A 98 -7.41 -0.58 -17.18
C ILE A 98 -6.67 0.39 -18.11
N LYS A 99 -7.14 0.52 -19.36
CA LYS A 99 -6.68 1.56 -20.26
C LYS A 99 -7.41 2.86 -19.97
N SER A 100 -6.84 4.00 -20.35
CA SER A 100 -7.49 5.31 -20.15
C SER A 100 -8.83 5.40 -20.85
N THR A 101 -8.98 4.79 -22.04
CA THR A 101 -10.24 4.69 -22.78
C THR A 101 -11.29 3.87 -22.03
N ASP A 102 -10.88 2.76 -21.38
CA ASP A 102 -11.79 1.88 -20.64
C ASP A 102 -12.39 2.60 -19.42
N GLU A 103 -11.57 3.41 -18.74
CA GLU A 103 -12.02 4.21 -17.58
C GLU A 103 -13.11 5.22 -17.96
N GLU A 104 -13.05 5.75 -19.16
CA GLU A 104 -14.00 6.78 -19.62
C GLU A 104 -15.28 6.21 -20.22
N GLU A 105 -15.20 5.10 -20.97
CA GLU A 105 -16.27 4.63 -21.84
C GLU A 105 -16.90 3.30 -21.40
N LEU A 106 -16.13 2.41 -20.78
CA LEU A 106 -16.55 1.03 -20.59
C LEU A 106 -16.91 0.68 -19.14
N LEU A 107 -16.23 1.27 -18.13
CA LEU A 107 -16.36 0.82 -16.76
C LEU A 107 -17.56 1.46 -16.05
N SER A 108 -18.24 0.66 -15.24
CA SER A 108 -19.32 1.13 -14.39
C SER A 108 -18.82 2.16 -13.36
N ARG A 109 -19.62 3.18 -13.10
CA ARG A 109 -19.40 4.18 -12.04
C ARG A 109 -20.46 4.12 -10.96
N VAL A 110 -21.40 3.19 -11.08
CA VAL A 110 -22.46 2.97 -10.09
C VAL A 110 -21.84 2.38 -8.83
N LEU A 111 -22.00 3.10 -7.73
CA LEU A 111 -21.41 2.73 -6.45
C LEU A 111 -22.11 1.52 -5.81
N PRO A 112 -21.42 0.71 -4.99
CA PRO A 112 -22.02 -0.46 -4.33
C PRO A 112 -23.30 -0.14 -3.55
N VAL A 113 -23.38 1.02 -2.87
CA VAL A 113 -24.58 1.46 -2.13
C VAL A 113 -25.75 1.84 -3.03
N GLU A 114 -25.53 2.12 -4.31
CA GLU A 114 -26.54 2.52 -5.28
C GLU A 114 -27.13 1.33 -6.02
N ARG A 115 -26.48 0.16 -5.92
CA ARG A 115 -26.93 -1.07 -6.59
C ARG A 115 -28.11 -1.67 -5.83
N SER A 116 -29.29 -1.65 -6.44
CA SER A 116 -30.45 -2.33 -5.91
C SER A 116 -30.36 -3.83 -6.18
N SER A 117 -31.00 -4.63 -5.30
CA SER A 117 -31.13 -6.09 -5.48
C SER A 117 -31.76 -6.52 -6.82
N ASN A 118 -32.39 -5.60 -7.51
CA ASN A 118 -33.07 -5.85 -8.78
C ASN A 118 -32.16 -5.75 -10.02
N GLU A 119 -30.92 -5.22 -9.88
CA GLU A 119 -29.98 -5.21 -11.03
C GLU A 119 -29.43 -6.60 -11.36
N ALA A 120 -29.46 -7.54 -10.42
CA ALA A 120 -29.12 -8.95 -10.66
C ALA A 120 -30.10 -9.65 -11.63
N GLU A 121 -31.31 -9.12 -11.82
CA GLU A 121 -32.35 -9.74 -12.68
C GLU A 121 -32.21 -9.34 -14.15
N ASN A 122 -31.49 -8.31 -14.52
CA ASN A 122 -31.33 -7.87 -15.90
C ASN A 122 -30.29 -8.65 -16.74
N GLY A 123 -29.67 -9.69 -16.19
CA GLY A 123 -28.95 -10.75 -16.90
C GLY A 123 -27.68 -10.34 -17.66
N LYS A 124 -27.26 -9.06 -17.66
CA LYS A 124 -25.99 -8.64 -18.25
C LYS A 124 -24.98 -8.36 -17.14
N PRO A 125 -23.85 -9.08 -17.10
CA PRO A 125 -22.78 -8.75 -16.16
C PRO A 125 -22.31 -7.31 -16.40
N ALA A 126 -22.12 -6.56 -15.31
CA ALA A 126 -21.54 -5.22 -15.41
C ALA A 126 -20.14 -5.32 -16.03
N PRO A 127 -19.74 -4.35 -16.87
CA PRO A 127 -18.41 -4.37 -17.47
C PRO A 127 -17.32 -4.29 -16.38
N GLU A 128 -16.37 -5.21 -16.46
CA GLU A 128 -15.23 -5.32 -15.56
C GLU A 128 -13.93 -4.96 -16.30
N PRO A 129 -12.87 -4.55 -15.57
CA PRO A 129 -11.55 -4.39 -16.15
C PRO A 129 -11.03 -5.69 -16.77
N TRP A 130 -10.09 -5.59 -17.68
CA TRP A 130 -9.48 -6.76 -18.30
C TRP A 130 -8.63 -7.54 -17.27
N LEU A 131 -9.01 -8.78 -16.99
CA LEU A 131 -8.26 -9.67 -16.11
C LEU A 131 -7.03 -10.21 -16.83
N LEU A 132 -5.84 -9.88 -16.32
CA LEU A 132 -4.54 -10.37 -16.84
C LEU A 132 -4.14 -11.69 -16.20
N HIS A 133 -4.15 -11.73 -14.85
CA HIS A 133 -3.69 -12.87 -14.07
C HIS A 133 -4.69 -13.21 -12.97
N SER A 134 -4.80 -14.50 -12.66
CA SER A 134 -5.60 -15.01 -11.54
C SER A 134 -4.89 -16.20 -10.90
N LEU A 135 -4.21 -15.97 -9.79
CA LEU A 135 -3.41 -16.99 -9.10
C LEU A 135 -4.13 -17.48 -7.84
N PRO A 136 -4.14 -18.79 -7.58
CA PRO A 136 -4.59 -19.33 -6.31
C PRO A 136 -3.55 -19.02 -5.22
N VAL A 137 -3.98 -18.40 -4.13
CA VAL A 137 -3.13 -18.00 -3.01
C VAL A 137 -3.80 -18.31 -1.68
N ASN A 138 -3.02 -18.38 -0.59
CA ASN A 138 -3.58 -18.53 0.74
C ASN A 138 -4.25 -17.21 1.18
N ALA A 139 -5.48 -17.30 1.66
CA ALA A 139 -6.22 -16.19 2.25
C ALA A 139 -6.76 -16.49 3.66
N LEU A 140 -6.38 -17.63 4.24
CA LEU A 140 -6.84 -18.04 5.59
C LEU A 140 -6.21 -17.19 6.69
N ASN A 141 -4.97 -16.74 6.49
CA ASN A 141 -4.20 -16.01 7.49
C ASN A 141 -4.63 -14.54 7.64
N PHE A 142 -5.58 -14.02 6.88
CA PHE A 142 -5.89 -12.58 6.82
C PHE A 142 -4.69 -11.69 6.43
N CYS A 143 -3.60 -12.29 6.00
CA CYS A 143 -2.39 -11.58 5.60
C CYS A 143 -2.54 -11.02 4.19
N ALA A 144 -2.31 -9.73 4.06
CA ALA A 144 -2.22 -9.04 2.78
C ALA A 144 -1.02 -9.53 1.96
N PHE A 145 -1.15 -9.52 0.61
CA PHE A 145 0.03 -9.70 -0.24
C PHE A 145 0.96 -8.49 -0.18
N THR A 146 2.21 -8.71 -0.52
CA THR A 146 3.18 -7.63 -0.78
C THR A 146 3.75 -7.76 -2.18
N LEU A 147 4.06 -6.63 -2.81
CA LEU A 147 4.57 -6.54 -4.18
C LEU A 147 5.80 -5.64 -4.22
N CYS A 148 6.80 -6.04 -5.01
CA CYS A 148 7.96 -5.22 -5.33
C CYS A 148 8.36 -5.44 -6.79
N PHE A 149 8.51 -4.35 -7.56
CA PHE A 149 8.97 -4.42 -8.94
C PHE A 149 10.45 -4.74 -8.99
N ILE A 150 10.81 -5.60 -9.97
CA ILE A 150 12.20 -5.95 -10.23
C ILE A 150 12.78 -4.86 -11.12
N PRO A 151 13.87 -4.18 -10.72
CA PRO A 151 14.49 -3.17 -11.55
C PRO A 151 14.96 -3.77 -12.87
N SER A 152 14.51 -3.23 -14.01
CA SER A 152 14.96 -3.66 -15.32
C SER A 152 16.36 -3.11 -15.61
N VAL A 153 17.27 -3.97 -16.03
CA VAL A 153 18.62 -3.60 -16.53
C VAL A 153 18.51 -3.30 -18.03
N SER A 154 17.58 -2.47 -18.49
CA SER A 154 17.42 -2.18 -19.91
C SER A 154 18.23 -0.95 -20.34
N ASP A 155 19.13 -1.14 -21.29
CA ASP A 155 19.77 -0.07 -22.08
C ASP A 155 18.72 0.71 -22.88
N GLY A 156 18.05 1.68 -22.26
CA GLY A 156 17.32 2.75 -22.94
C GLY A 156 16.18 2.38 -23.91
N LYS A 157 15.81 1.09 -24.05
CA LYS A 157 14.64 0.66 -24.80
C LYS A 157 13.45 0.60 -23.85
N VAL A 158 12.43 1.40 -24.14
CA VAL A 158 11.09 1.22 -23.56
C VAL A 158 10.61 -0.14 -24.05
N ASP A 159 10.77 -1.16 -23.22
CA ASP A 159 10.23 -2.47 -23.51
C ASP A 159 8.71 -2.40 -23.28
N ASP A 160 7.92 -2.69 -24.32
CA ASP A 160 6.47 -2.84 -24.23
C ASP A 160 6.08 -4.09 -23.41
N GLY A 161 7.05 -4.75 -22.79
CA GLY A 161 6.87 -5.90 -21.92
C GLY A 161 6.14 -5.58 -20.62
N GLU A 162 5.63 -6.62 -19.99
CA GLU A 162 5.02 -6.50 -18.66
C GLU A 162 6.10 -6.27 -17.62
N ASP A 163 5.88 -5.30 -16.71
CA ASP A 163 6.78 -5.05 -15.59
C ASP A 163 6.94 -6.31 -14.73
N GLU A 164 8.17 -6.76 -14.58
CA GLU A 164 8.45 -7.90 -13.73
C GLU A 164 8.36 -7.50 -12.25
N ALA A 165 7.73 -8.36 -11.46
CA ALA A 165 7.57 -8.13 -10.03
C ALA A 165 7.63 -9.43 -9.23
N TYR A 166 8.17 -9.35 -8.01
CA TYR A 166 7.95 -10.35 -6.99
C TYR A 166 6.73 -9.98 -6.16
N PHE A 167 5.88 -10.98 -5.86
CA PHE A 167 4.89 -10.84 -4.82
C PHE A 167 5.00 -11.99 -3.83
N ALA A 168 4.66 -11.71 -2.58
CA ALA A 168 4.72 -12.69 -1.51
C ALA A 168 3.42 -12.77 -0.75
N VAL A 169 3.07 -13.99 -0.36
CA VAL A 169 1.87 -14.36 0.39
C VAL A 169 2.20 -15.52 1.34
N PRO A 170 1.41 -15.75 2.41
CA PRO A 170 1.55 -16.97 3.21
C PRO A 170 1.38 -18.23 2.35
N ASN A 171 2.14 -19.28 2.69
CA ASN A 171 2.05 -20.56 1.99
C ASN A 171 0.68 -21.23 2.24
N ALA A 172 0.15 -21.90 1.23
CA ALA A 172 -1.18 -22.52 1.29
C ALA A 172 -1.23 -23.80 2.16
N LEU A 173 -0.12 -24.50 2.32
CA LEU A 173 -0.04 -25.76 3.08
C LEU A 173 0.53 -25.57 4.49
N ASN A 174 1.40 -24.57 4.67
CA ASN A 174 2.01 -24.26 5.95
C ASN A 174 1.85 -22.76 6.23
N SER A 175 0.90 -22.41 7.08
CA SER A 175 0.53 -21.01 7.38
C SER A 175 1.65 -20.19 8.04
N GLY A 176 2.69 -20.82 8.56
CA GLY A 176 3.90 -20.17 9.09
C GLY A 176 4.97 -19.91 8.04
N ALA A 177 4.83 -20.44 6.82
CA ALA A 177 5.75 -20.26 5.70
C ALA A 177 5.26 -19.16 4.74
N ILE A 178 6.16 -18.63 3.90
CA ILE A 178 5.87 -17.55 2.95
C ILE A 178 6.30 -18.00 1.55
N ASP A 179 5.39 -17.93 0.60
CA ASP A 179 5.68 -18.16 -0.81
C ASP A 179 5.99 -16.85 -1.53
N VAL A 180 7.00 -16.88 -2.40
CA VAL A 180 7.37 -15.80 -3.29
C VAL A 180 7.12 -16.24 -4.74
N PHE A 181 6.35 -15.44 -5.46
CA PHE A 181 6.01 -15.64 -6.86
C PHE A 181 6.63 -14.54 -7.72
N ARG A 182 6.79 -14.80 -9.01
CA ARG A 182 7.23 -13.81 -10.01
C ARG A 182 6.14 -13.63 -11.06
N LEU A 183 5.81 -12.36 -11.33
CA LEU A 183 4.97 -11.95 -12.45
C LEU A 183 5.87 -11.45 -13.60
N PRO A 184 5.46 -11.58 -14.86
CA PRO A 184 4.18 -12.15 -15.34
C PRO A 184 4.17 -13.68 -15.45
N SER A 185 5.27 -14.36 -15.12
CA SER A 185 5.42 -15.81 -15.31
C SER A 185 4.50 -16.68 -14.41
N GLU A 186 3.87 -16.09 -13.41
CA GLU A 186 3.00 -16.75 -12.41
C GLU A 186 3.68 -17.89 -11.63
N ARG A 187 5.00 -17.97 -11.69
CA ARG A 187 5.77 -19.05 -11.06
C ARG A 187 6.09 -18.74 -9.61
N ARG A 188 5.88 -19.71 -8.73
CA ARG A 188 6.48 -19.70 -7.41
C ARG A 188 7.99 -19.90 -7.54
N VAL A 189 8.76 -18.86 -7.22
CA VAL A 189 10.23 -18.87 -7.36
C VAL A 189 10.92 -19.28 -6.08
N SER A 190 10.26 -19.12 -4.92
CA SER A 190 10.83 -19.47 -3.64
C SER A 190 9.78 -19.68 -2.55
N THR A 191 10.17 -20.36 -1.48
CA THR A 191 9.42 -20.48 -0.23
C THR A 191 10.36 -20.23 0.93
N ILE A 192 9.98 -19.36 1.87
CA ILE A 192 10.61 -19.24 3.17
C ILE A 192 9.91 -20.23 4.08
N PRO A 193 10.59 -21.26 4.59
CA PRO A 193 9.97 -22.24 5.45
C PRO A 193 9.59 -21.63 6.80
N ALA A 194 8.59 -22.21 7.45
CA ALA A 194 8.30 -21.85 8.84
C ALA A 194 9.52 -22.10 9.72
N ASP A 195 9.76 -21.21 10.68
CA ASP A 195 10.86 -21.34 11.61
C ASP A 195 10.60 -22.53 12.58
N THR A 196 11.51 -23.47 12.62
CA THR A 196 11.41 -24.66 13.51
C THR A 196 11.94 -24.42 14.91
N SER A 197 12.67 -23.32 15.12
CA SER A 197 13.26 -22.97 16.43
C SER A 197 12.26 -22.26 17.35
N VAL A 198 11.17 -21.71 16.80
CA VAL A 198 10.12 -20.98 17.52
C VAL A 198 8.74 -21.33 16.95
N GLN A 199 7.74 -21.41 17.82
CA GLN A 199 6.35 -21.60 17.41
C GLN A 199 5.71 -20.24 17.14
N THR A 200 5.73 -19.79 15.88
CA THR A 200 5.24 -18.46 15.52
C THR A 200 3.74 -18.39 15.23
N GLY A 201 3.11 -19.54 14.98
CA GLY A 201 1.75 -19.55 14.42
C GLY A 201 1.72 -19.07 12.96
N MET A 202 0.62 -18.47 12.55
CA MET A 202 0.39 -18.01 11.18
C MET A 202 1.20 -16.75 10.87
N VAL A 203 1.62 -16.61 9.60
CA VAL A 203 2.10 -15.34 9.05
C VAL A 203 0.90 -14.39 8.95
N MET A 204 1.00 -13.20 9.53
CA MET A 204 -0.09 -12.21 9.61
C MET A 204 0.18 -10.95 8.77
N ALA A 205 1.44 -10.58 8.59
CA ALA A 205 1.84 -9.43 7.78
C ALA A 205 3.17 -9.70 7.09
N VAL A 206 3.32 -9.25 5.85
CA VAL A 206 4.55 -9.41 5.05
C VAL A 206 4.87 -8.15 4.26
N LYS A 207 6.17 -7.88 4.06
CA LYS A 207 6.68 -6.84 3.17
C LYS A 207 7.94 -7.35 2.47
N ILE A 208 7.95 -7.32 1.14
CA ILE A 208 9.13 -7.63 0.33
C ILE A 208 9.82 -6.32 -0.07
N LEU A 209 11.15 -6.29 0.05
CA LEU A 209 11.98 -5.15 -0.37
C LEU A 209 13.12 -5.69 -1.23
N ILE A 210 13.55 -4.90 -2.22
CA ILE A 210 14.71 -5.19 -3.06
C ILE A 210 15.74 -4.11 -2.83
N GLU A 211 16.94 -4.50 -2.43
CA GLU A 211 18.12 -3.63 -2.42
C GLU A 211 18.85 -3.78 -3.74
N ASN A 212 18.92 -2.70 -4.49
CA ASN A 212 19.46 -2.68 -5.85
C ASN A 212 20.80 -1.95 -5.94
N SER A 213 21.65 -2.06 -4.91
CA SER A 213 23.01 -1.51 -4.93
C SER A 213 23.86 -2.08 -6.07
N ASN A 214 23.57 -3.31 -6.50
CA ASN A 214 24.10 -3.93 -7.70
C ASN A 214 22.94 -4.53 -8.51
N PRO A 215 22.54 -3.93 -9.64
CA PRO A 215 21.42 -4.40 -10.46
C PRO A 215 21.58 -5.84 -10.97
N GLN A 216 22.82 -6.34 -11.12
CA GLN A 216 23.08 -7.70 -11.58
C GLN A 216 22.99 -8.74 -10.44
N ASP A 217 23.00 -8.29 -9.18
CA ASP A 217 23.01 -9.17 -8.01
C ASP A 217 22.26 -8.51 -6.83
N PRO A 218 20.94 -8.30 -6.98
CA PRO A 218 20.14 -7.63 -5.97
C PRO A 218 19.96 -8.51 -4.73
N PHE A 219 19.79 -7.88 -3.57
CA PHE A 219 19.34 -8.56 -2.37
C PHE A 219 17.83 -8.40 -2.18
N VAL A 220 17.18 -9.47 -1.75
CA VAL A 220 15.76 -9.46 -1.42
C VAL A 220 15.59 -9.68 0.07
N TYR A 221 14.88 -8.76 0.70
CA TYR A 221 14.51 -8.81 2.10
C TYR A 221 13.04 -9.16 2.24
N MET A 222 12.72 -10.06 3.17
CA MET A 222 11.36 -10.39 3.56
C MET A 222 11.16 -10.03 5.02
N LEU A 223 10.34 -9.03 5.26
CA LEU A 223 9.87 -8.64 6.58
C LEU A 223 8.59 -9.40 6.87
N SER A 224 8.45 -9.98 8.04
CA SER A 224 7.29 -10.80 8.40
C SER A 224 6.87 -10.61 9.85
N GLY A 225 5.57 -10.56 10.09
CA GLY A 225 4.94 -10.53 11.40
C GLY A 225 4.02 -11.72 11.58
N TYR A 226 3.94 -12.26 12.80
CA TYR A 226 3.31 -13.53 13.11
C TYR A 226 2.20 -13.40 14.15
N GLU A 227 1.40 -14.46 14.24
CA GLU A 227 0.25 -14.58 15.13
C GLU A 227 0.62 -14.50 16.62
N ASP A 228 1.74 -15.09 17.00
CA ASP A 228 2.22 -15.10 18.40
C ASP A 228 2.97 -13.80 18.79
N GLY A 229 3.08 -12.84 17.88
CA GLY A 229 3.76 -11.56 18.09
C GLY A 229 5.24 -11.54 17.70
N HIS A 230 5.78 -12.61 17.11
CA HIS A 230 7.12 -12.57 16.52
C HIS A 230 7.16 -11.68 15.26
N VAL A 231 8.34 -11.10 15.05
CA VAL A 231 8.68 -10.31 13.86
C VAL A 231 10.06 -10.77 13.38
N MET A 232 10.19 -11.03 12.08
CA MET A 232 11.42 -11.54 11.49
C MET A 232 11.83 -10.79 10.24
N VAL A 233 13.12 -10.76 9.95
CA VAL A 233 13.67 -10.36 8.66
C VAL A 233 14.50 -11.49 8.09
N HIS A 234 14.15 -11.90 6.89
CA HIS A 234 14.91 -12.87 6.10
C HIS A 234 15.55 -12.17 4.90
N LEU A 235 16.77 -12.57 4.59
CA LEU A 235 17.56 -12.08 3.49
C LEU A 235 17.85 -13.23 2.51
N SER A 236 17.73 -12.94 1.22
CA SER A 236 18.16 -13.87 0.17
C SER A 236 18.81 -13.10 -0.98
N ARG A 237 19.66 -13.81 -1.70
CA ARG A 237 20.17 -13.39 -2.99
C ARG A 237 19.52 -14.28 -4.06
N PRO A 238 18.65 -13.74 -4.91
CA PRO A 238 18.05 -14.51 -5.99
C PRO A 238 19.14 -15.09 -6.90
N PRO A 239 19.11 -16.40 -7.20
CA PRO A 239 20.08 -16.96 -8.11
C PRO A 239 19.86 -16.45 -9.54
N SER A 240 20.93 -16.25 -10.30
CA SER A 240 20.89 -15.90 -11.72
C SER A 240 20.17 -16.97 -12.57
N GLU A 241 20.26 -18.23 -12.16
CA GLU A 241 19.59 -19.34 -12.83
C GLU A 241 18.25 -19.63 -12.12
N LEU A 242 17.14 -19.57 -12.87
CA LEU A 242 15.77 -19.83 -12.38
C LEU A 242 15.56 -21.25 -11.83
N THR A 243 16.48 -22.16 -12.08
CA THR A 243 16.44 -23.55 -11.61
C THR A 243 17.02 -23.74 -10.20
N LYS A 244 17.78 -22.77 -9.72
CA LYS A 244 18.40 -22.86 -8.39
C LYS A 244 17.44 -22.33 -7.32
N ALA A 245 17.36 -23.03 -6.18
CA ALA A 245 16.57 -22.60 -5.04
C ALA A 245 17.20 -21.38 -4.35
N TRP A 246 16.39 -20.44 -3.95
CA TRP A 246 16.81 -19.31 -3.12
C TRP A 246 17.23 -19.82 -1.73
N ARG A 247 18.26 -19.19 -1.19
CA ARG A 247 18.70 -19.45 0.18
C ARG A 247 18.33 -18.27 1.07
N TRP A 248 17.38 -18.48 1.94
CA TRP A 248 16.97 -17.49 2.92
C TRP A 248 17.77 -17.62 4.21
N VAL A 249 18.28 -16.50 4.68
CA VAL A 249 18.99 -16.40 5.97
C VAL A 249 18.20 -15.45 6.86
N ARG A 250 17.84 -15.91 8.07
CA ARG A 250 17.23 -15.05 9.07
C ARG A 250 18.28 -14.13 9.66
N ILE A 251 18.08 -12.81 9.53
CA ILE A 251 19.03 -11.77 9.98
C ILE A 251 18.50 -10.98 11.18
N TYR A 252 17.19 -11.04 11.42
CA TYR A 252 16.54 -10.41 12.57
C TYR A 252 15.42 -11.30 13.09
N VAL A 253 15.25 -11.37 14.42
CA VAL A 253 14.10 -11.98 15.08
C VAL A 253 13.85 -11.30 16.43
N SER A 254 12.60 -10.95 16.69
CA SER A 254 12.17 -10.38 17.97
C SER A 254 10.72 -10.74 18.25
N ARG A 255 10.33 -10.80 19.52
CA ARG A 255 8.93 -10.99 19.93
C ARG A 255 8.49 -9.83 20.83
N PRO A 256 8.28 -8.63 20.27
CA PRO A 256 7.89 -7.49 21.08
C PRO A 256 6.41 -7.46 21.42
N HIS A 257 5.58 -8.12 20.60
CA HIS A 257 4.13 -8.13 20.74
C HIS A 257 3.64 -9.34 21.53
N SER A 258 2.57 -9.15 22.30
CA SER A 258 1.88 -10.21 23.05
C SER A 258 0.62 -10.72 22.35
N GLN A 259 0.27 -10.12 21.22
CA GLN A 259 -0.88 -10.41 20.40
C GLN A 259 -0.45 -10.44 18.91
N PRO A 260 -1.30 -10.94 17.99
CA PRO A 260 -0.99 -11.00 16.58
C PRO A 260 -0.53 -9.66 16.01
N VAL A 261 0.51 -9.70 15.17
CA VAL A 261 0.94 -8.55 14.35
C VAL A 261 -0.12 -8.31 13.28
N LEU A 262 -0.79 -7.16 13.30
CA LEU A 262 -1.87 -6.86 12.36
C LEU A 262 -1.38 -6.19 11.07
N SER A 263 -0.37 -5.35 11.20
CA SER A 263 0.18 -4.63 10.05
C SER A 263 1.67 -4.39 10.19
N LEU A 264 2.34 -4.33 9.06
CA LEU A 264 3.76 -4.07 8.94
C LEU A 264 3.99 -3.19 7.72
N ASP A 265 4.75 -2.11 7.88
CA ASP A 265 5.11 -1.28 6.76
C ASP A 265 6.51 -0.67 6.89
N SER A 266 7.08 -0.38 5.74
CA SER A 266 8.33 0.34 5.53
C SER A 266 8.24 1.04 4.19
N VAL A 267 8.99 2.11 4.01
CA VAL A 267 9.09 2.74 2.70
C VAL A 267 9.79 1.81 1.72
N GLN A 268 9.30 1.76 0.48
CA GLN A 268 10.03 1.11 -0.60
C GLN A 268 11.36 1.85 -0.80
N ALA A 269 12.44 1.10 -1.00
CA ALA A 269 13.72 1.71 -1.28
C ALA A 269 13.64 2.55 -2.57
N GLU A 270 13.94 3.84 -2.48
CA GLU A 270 14.21 4.63 -3.68
C GLU A 270 15.59 4.27 -4.21
N ALA A 271 15.64 3.93 -5.48
CA ALA A 271 16.77 3.79 -6.40
C ALA A 271 18.10 3.19 -5.89
N ASN A 272 18.41 2.96 -4.64
CA ASN A 272 19.62 2.27 -4.13
C ASN A 272 19.79 2.28 -2.61
N HIS A 273 18.80 2.76 -1.85
CA HIS A 273 18.90 2.79 -0.40
C HIS A 273 17.78 1.97 0.25
N LEU A 274 18.16 0.87 0.89
CA LEU A 274 17.27 0.13 1.76
C LEU A 274 16.86 1.03 2.94
N PRO A 275 15.58 1.08 3.35
CA PRO A 275 15.21 1.79 4.57
C PRO A 275 15.89 1.17 5.78
N GLU A 276 16.34 2.02 6.71
CA GLU A 276 17.00 1.54 7.93
C GLU A 276 16.05 0.84 8.90
N PHE A 277 14.75 1.15 8.80
CA PHE A 277 13.74 0.71 9.77
C PHE A 277 12.42 0.35 9.10
N PHE A 278 11.70 -0.55 9.77
CA PHE A 278 10.29 -0.80 9.52
C PHE A 278 9.48 -0.74 10.81
N TYR A 279 8.16 -0.69 10.68
CA TYR A 279 7.26 -0.54 11.81
C TYR A 279 6.24 -1.68 11.81
N THR A 280 5.85 -2.10 13.02
CA THR A 280 4.76 -3.07 13.21
C THR A 280 3.73 -2.51 14.17
N SER A 281 2.47 -2.88 13.93
CA SER A 281 1.36 -2.67 14.83
C SER A 281 0.64 -3.99 15.08
N SER A 282 -0.06 -4.08 16.20
CA SER A 282 -0.62 -5.34 16.69
C SER A 282 -2.02 -5.15 17.27
N ALA A 283 -2.68 -6.27 17.58
CA ALA A 283 -3.89 -6.27 18.39
C ALA A 283 -3.64 -5.84 19.84
N ASP A 284 -2.40 -5.83 20.32
CA ASP A 284 -1.99 -5.19 21.57
C ASP A 284 -1.91 -3.65 21.42
N ALA A 285 -1.47 -2.96 22.45
CA ALA A 285 -1.35 -1.50 22.43
C ALA A 285 0.03 -0.99 21.95
N LEU A 286 0.86 -1.84 21.34
CA LEU A 286 2.24 -1.50 20.99
C LEU A 286 2.36 -1.16 19.49
N ILE A 287 3.19 -0.16 19.21
CA ILE A 287 3.78 0.09 17.91
C ILE A 287 5.30 -0.06 18.09
N VAL A 288 5.93 -0.83 17.23
CA VAL A 288 7.35 -1.14 17.37
C VAL A 288 8.11 -0.72 16.11
N LYS A 289 9.25 -0.06 16.32
CA LYS A 289 10.21 0.29 15.30
C LYS A 289 11.34 -0.75 15.32
N HIS A 290 11.56 -1.43 14.22
CA HIS A 290 12.56 -2.49 14.05
C HIS A 290 13.67 -2.03 13.12
N PRO A 291 14.92 -2.44 13.34
CA PRO A 291 15.98 -2.24 12.36
C PRO A 291 15.81 -3.19 11.17
N ILE A 292 16.27 -2.77 10.00
CA ILE A 292 16.53 -3.66 8.86
C ILE A 292 18.06 -3.82 8.80
N PRO A 293 18.61 -4.96 9.28
CA PRO A 293 20.05 -5.11 9.35
C PRO A 293 20.68 -5.17 7.95
N SER A 294 21.76 -4.42 7.75
CA SER A 294 22.55 -4.46 6.53
C SER A 294 23.43 -5.72 6.49
N ILE A 295 23.60 -6.31 5.30
CA ILE A 295 24.50 -7.45 5.06
C ILE A 295 25.96 -7.21 5.49
N TYR A 296 26.39 -5.94 5.47
CA TYR A 296 27.78 -5.59 5.76
C TYR A 296 28.12 -5.58 7.25
N THR A 297 27.11 -5.67 8.14
CA THR A 297 27.30 -5.50 9.58
C THR A 297 27.14 -6.79 10.38
N GLN A 298 26.81 -7.96 9.76
CA GLN A 298 26.30 -9.08 10.54
C GLN A 298 27.19 -10.34 10.57
N MET A 299 27.67 -10.64 11.79
CA MET A 299 28.05 -12.02 12.20
C MET A 299 26.92 -12.73 12.98
N ASN A 300 25.95 -12.02 13.55
CA ASN A 300 24.90 -12.59 14.43
C ASN A 300 23.52 -12.10 14.06
N VAL A 301 22.49 -12.90 14.34
CA VAL A 301 21.08 -12.51 14.20
C VAL A 301 20.75 -11.42 15.22
N GLU A 302 20.24 -10.28 14.77
CA GLU A 302 19.81 -9.20 15.64
C GLU A 302 18.48 -9.53 16.29
N THR A 303 18.30 -9.16 17.58
CA THR A 303 17.09 -9.54 18.34
C THR A 303 16.40 -8.38 19.02
N THR A 304 17.01 -7.19 18.97
CA THR A 304 16.53 -6.04 19.74
C THR A 304 15.81 -5.05 18.85
N PRO A 305 14.54 -4.70 19.12
CA PRO A 305 13.86 -3.62 18.40
C PRO A 305 14.50 -2.27 18.73
N SER A 306 14.49 -1.36 17.75
CA SER A 306 15.06 -0.02 17.93
C SER A 306 14.26 0.82 18.92
N LYS A 307 12.93 0.68 18.91
CA LYS A 307 12.05 1.39 19.85
C LYS A 307 10.69 0.74 19.97
N VAL A 308 10.13 0.74 21.17
CA VAL A 308 8.77 0.29 21.49
C VAL A 308 7.97 1.46 22.01
N LEU A 309 6.79 1.70 21.43
CA LEU A 309 5.83 2.71 21.87
C LEU A 309 4.56 2.03 22.40
N ASN A 310 4.22 2.25 23.65
CA ASN A 310 2.90 1.87 24.17
C ASN A 310 1.91 3.00 23.93
N THR A 311 0.96 2.79 23.01
CA THR A 311 -0.06 3.78 22.65
C THR A 311 -1.21 3.83 23.65
N LYS A 312 -1.35 2.83 24.53
CA LYS A 312 -2.49 2.58 25.43
C LYS A 312 -3.82 2.30 24.69
N HIS A 313 -3.76 2.08 23.38
CA HIS A 313 -4.91 1.80 22.52
C HIS A 313 -4.63 0.53 21.74
N SER A 314 -5.32 -0.55 22.06
CA SER A 314 -5.19 -1.84 21.36
C SER A 314 -5.89 -1.83 20.01
N GLY A 315 -5.51 -2.77 19.14
CA GLY A 315 -6.14 -2.95 17.85
C GLY A 315 -5.77 -1.88 16.83
N GLN A 316 -4.49 -1.61 16.64
CA GLN A 316 -3.99 -0.76 15.56
C GLN A 316 -3.91 -1.61 14.27
N GLN A 317 -5.02 -1.68 13.51
CA GLN A 317 -5.17 -2.60 12.38
C GLN A 317 -4.38 -2.19 11.15
N GLY A 318 -4.51 -0.94 10.72
CA GLY A 318 -3.78 -0.41 9.58
C GLY A 318 -2.55 0.37 10.02
N LEU A 319 -1.45 0.22 9.30
CA LEU A 319 -0.23 1.01 9.46
C LEU A 319 0.31 1.35 8.08
N CYS A 320 0.67 2.61 7.88
CA CYS A 320 1.29 3.07 6.64
C CYS A 320 2.38 4.10 6.94
N VAL A 321 3.54 3.96 6.33
CA VAL A 321 4.66 4.90 6.41
C VAL A 321 4.63 5.81 5.18
N ARG A 322 4.74 7.15 5.40
CA ARG A 322 4.78 8.11 4.29
C ARG A 322 6.10 8.02 3.53
N GLY A 323 6.07 8.19 2.21
CA GLY A 323 7.21 8.00 1.32
C GLY A 323 8.48 8.76 1.70
N ASP A 324 8.37 9.94 2.35
CA ASP A 324 9.50 10.74 2.83
C ASP A 324 10.09 10.26 4.18
N GLN A 325 9.61 9.17 4.74
CA GLN A 325 10.04 8.58 6.03
C GLN A 325 9.95 9.53 7.23
N LYS A 326 9.17 10.62 7.14
CA LYS A 326 9.01 11.56 8.25
C LYS A 326 7.85 11.20 9.16
N LEU A 327 6.77 10.65 8.57
CA LEU A 327 5.53 10.32 9.26
C LEU A 327 5.11 8.88 9.00
N PHE A 328 4.45 8.29 9.98
CA PHE A 328 3.62 7.10 9.79
C PHE A 328 2.26 7.31 10.45
N ALA A 329 1.25 6.59 9.98
CA ALA A 329 -0.08 6.65 10.52
C ALA A 329 -0.62 5.26 10.85
N THR A 330 -1.52 5.19 11.84
CA THR A 330 -2.25 3.97 12.17
C THR A 330 -3.74 4.22 12.14
N ALA A 331 -4.49 3.17 11.75
CA ALA A 331 -5.94 3.10 11.81
C ALA A 331 -6.35 2.13 12.92
N GLY A 332 -7.10 2.62 13.91
CA GLY A 332 -7.43 1.87 15.13
C GLY A 332 -8.88 1.42 15.20
N TRP A 333 -9.13 0.33 15.92
CA TRP A 333 -10.48 -0.19 16.21
C TRP A 333 -11.32 0.79 17.04
N ASP A 334 -10.65 1.74 17.72
CA ASP A 334 -11.28 2.82 18.48
C ASP A 334 -11.80 3.98 17.62
N ALA A 335 -11.91 3.78 16.30
CA ALA A 335 -12.35 4.77 15.32
C ALA A 335 -11.43 6.01 15.22
N ARG A 336 -10.16 5.87 15.55
CA ARG A 336 -9.18 6.96 15.50
C ARG A 336 -8.08 6.63 14.50
N ILE A 337 -7.64 7.67 13.80
CA ILE A 337 -6.44 7.63 13.02
C ILE A 337 -5.38 8.44 13.79
N ARG A 338 -4.20 7.88 13.98
CA ARG A 338 -3.11 8.54 14.68
C ARG A 338 -1.92 8.72 13.76
N VAL A 339 -1.35 9.91 13.80
CA VAL A 339 -0.17 10.26 13.01
C VAL A 339 1.00 10.43 13.95
N TYR A 340 2.13 9.80 13.61
CA TYR A 340 3.35 9.77 14.41
C TYR A 340 4.55 10.25 13.62
N SER A 341 5.56 10.75 14.31
CA SER A 341 6.89 11.03 13.77
C SER A 341 7.69 9.74 13.64
N CYS A 342 8.21 9.41 12.46
CA CYS A 342 9.11 8.25 12.26
C CYS A 342 10.42 8.38 13.08
N LYS A 343 10.94 9.60 13.25
CA LYS A 343 12.17 9.86 14.00
C LYS A 343 12.01 9.61 15.49
N THR A 344 10.94 10.15 16.10
CA THR A 344 10.76 10.15 17.56
C THR A 344 9.71 9.16 18.05
N MET A 345 8.86 8.63 17.17
CA MET A 345 7.65 7.87 17.47
C MET A 345 6.66 8.63 18.39
N LYS A 346 6.78 9.97 18.47
CA LYS A 346 5.85 10.80 19.20
C LYS A 346 4.56 10.94 18.39
N GLU A 347 3.42 10.81 19.05
CA GLU A 347 2.12 11.13 18.46
C GLU A 347 2.04 12.62 18.14
N LEU A 348 1.72 12.96 16.90
CA LEU A 348 1.63 14.32 16.40
C LEU A 348 0.18 14.78 16.26
N ALA A 349 -0.72 13.87 15.86
CA ALA A 349 -2.14 14.16 15.69
C ALA A 349 -3.01 12.93 15.94
N VAL A 350 -4.22 13.19 16.43
CA VAL A 350 -5.31 12.21 16.52
C VAL A 350 -6.48 12.74 15.71
N LEU A 351 -6.81 12.08 14.62
CA LEU A 351 -7.87 12.46 13.68
C LEU A 351 -9.17 11.76 14.12
N LYS A 352 -10.20 12.54 14.45
CA LYS A 352 -11.44 12.08 15.05
C LYS A 352 -12.60 12.46 14.15
N TRP A 353 -13.10 11.52 13.36
CA TRP A 353 -14.28 11.72 12.54
C TRP A 353 -15.17 10.48 12.48
N HIS A 354 -14.55 9.29 12.30
CA HIS A 354 -15.28 8.03 12.23
C HIS A 354 -15.88 7.65 13.61
N ASN A 355 -17.02 6.97 13.56
CA ASN A 355 -17.71 6.44 14.75
C ASN A 355 -17.51 4.93 14.92
N GLU A 356 -17.02 4.25 13.87
CA GLU A 356 -16.70 2.84 13.87
C GLU A 356 -15.21 2.63 13.57
N GLY A 357 -14.69 1.43 13.91
CA GLY A 357 -13.29 1.10 13.75
C GLY A 357 -12.74 1.41 12.36
N CYS A 358 -11.53 1.94 12.31
CA CYS A 358 -10.79 2.18 11.08
C CYS A 358 -9.85 1.01 10.84
N TYR A 359 -9.83 0.48 9.60
CA TYR A 359 -9.06 -0.72 9.26
C TYR A 359 -7.96 -0.45 8.24
N ALA A 360 -8.14 0.54 7.39
CA ALA A 360 -7.19 0.88 6.34
C ALA A 360 -6.73 2.34 6.45
N VAL A 361 -5.46 2.58 6.15
CA VAL A 361 -4.84 3.90 6.07
C VAL A 361 -3.84 3.93 4.92
N ALA A 362 -3.80 5.03 4.17
CA ALA A 362 -2.85 5.23 3.08
C ALA A 362 -2.43 6.69 2.98
N PHE A 363 -1.14 6.94 2.78
CA PHE A 363 -0.61 8.24 2.39
C PHE A 363 -0.53 8.35 0.86
N ALA A 364 -0.73 9.56 0.36
CA ALA A 364 -0.33 9.95 -0.98
C ALA A 364 1.21 10.08 -1.06
N ASP A 365 1.76 9.88 -2.25
CA ASP A 365 3.18 10.05 -2.50
C ASP A 365 3.60 11.52 -2.38
N ILE A 366 4.83 11.77 -1.95
CA ILE A 366 5.42 13.10 -1.96
C ILE A 366 6.06 13.33 -3.33
N LEU A 367 5.37 14.07 -4.18
CA LEU A 367 5.87 14.41 -5.51
C LEU A 367 6.80 15.63 -5.43
N SER A 368 8.03 15.50 -5.96
CA SER A 368 8.93 16.65 -6.09
C SER A 368 8.40 17.63 -7.16
N SER A 369 8.49 18.92 -6.88
CA SER A 369 8.01 20.00 -7.78
C SER A 369 8.72 20.08 -9.15
N THR A 370 9.76 19.27 -9.36
CA THR A 370 10.55 19.23 -10.61
C THR A 370 9.96 18.33 -11.71
N SER A 371 8.93 17.55 -11.44
CA SER A 371 8.34 16.64 -12.44
C SER A 371 7.22 17.25 -13.30
N THR A 372 6.98 18.56 -13.22
CA THR A 372 5.92 19.26 -13.98
C THR A 372 6.45 20.00 -15.23
N GLU A 373 7.67 19.79 -15.65
CA GLU A 373 8.08 20.25 -16.97
C GLU A 373 7.51 19.30 -18.03
N TYR A 374 6.49 19.78 -18.72
CA TYR A 374 6.07 19.21 -20.00
C TYR A 374 7.30 19.07 -20.90
N SER A 375 7.68 17.83 -21.19
CA SER A 375 8.61 17.56 -22.31
C SER A 375 7.90 17.95 -23.62
N SER A 376 7.98 19.22 -23.96
CA SER A 376 7.85 19.65 -25.33
C SER A 376 9.12 19.18 -26.05
N THR A 377 9.09 18.01 -26.66
CA THR A 377 10.07 17.63 -27.67
C THR A 377 9.95 18.64 -28.80
N HIS A 378 10.91 19.55 -28.88
CA HIS A 378 11.18 20.33 -30.05
C HIS A 378 11.78 19.40 -31.12
N ASP A 379 10.95 18.93 -32.02
CA ASP A 379 11.38 18.68 -33.40
C ASP A 379 10.78 19.83 -34.24
N GLY A 380 11.69 20.53 -34.91
CA GLY A 380 11.35 21.70 -35.68
C GLY A 380 10.44 21.38 -36.85
N ASP A 381 9.25 22.00 -36.84
CA ASP A 381 8.63 22.49 -38.08
C ASP A 381 7.77 23.72 -37.74
N ASP A 382 8.05 24.83 -38.41
CA ASP A 382 7.42 26.12 -38.26
C ASP A 382 6.00 26.08 -38.83
N SER A 383 5.00 25.83 -37.95
CA SER A 383 3.60 26.31 -38.08
C SER A 383 2.67 25.61 -37.06
N ALA A 384 2.95 25.70 -35.77
CA ALA A 384 2.01 25.24 -34.75
C ALA A 384 1.19 26.42 -34.23
N VAL A 385 -0.09 26.47 -34.62
CA VAL A 385 -1.13 27.23 -33.97
C VAL A 385 -1.12 26.90 -32.49
N GLN A 386 -0.70 27.84 -31.65
CA GLN A 386 -0.83 27.72 -30.18
C GLN A 386 -2.32 27.64 -29.84
N THR A 387 -2.85 26.46 -29.71
CA THR A 387 -4.20 26.23 -29.20
C THR A 387 -4.21 26.63 -27.73
N GLN A 388 -4.67 27.82 -27.42
CA GLN A 388 -4.88 28.26 -26.03
C GLN A 388 -5.83 27.29 -25.36
N ALA A 389 -5.37 26.67 -24.27
CA ALA A 389 -6.20 25.73 -23.48
C ALA A 389 -7.50 26.44 -23.08
N SER A 390 -8.62 25.77 -23.23
CA SER A 390 -9.91 26.33 -22.84
C SER A 390 -9.95 26.65 -21.33
N PRO A 391 -10.74 27.61 -20.88
CA PRO A 391 -10.88 27.93 -19.45
C PRO A 391 -11.26 26.73 -18.60
N LEU A 392 -12.02 25.79 -19.15
CA LEU A 392 -12.39 24.53 -18.47
C LEU A 392 -11.19 23.59 -18.31
N GLU A 393 -10.32 23.50 -19.31
CA GLU A 393 -9.08 22.71 -19.24
C GLU A 393 -8.11 23.29 -18.21
N ILE A 394 -7.97 24.62 -18.17
CA ILE A 394 -7.14 25.30 -17.16
C ILE A 394 -7.63 24.97 -15.74
N VAL A 395 -8.94 25.05 -15.49
CA VAL A 395 -9.53 24.72 -14.20
C VAL A 395 -9.33 23.22 -13.85
N ARG A 396 -9.46 22.34 -14.85
CA ARG A 396 -9.20 20.89 -14.68
C ARG A 396 -7.75 20.64 -14.30
N LEU A 397 -6.81 21.26 -15.00
CA LEU A 397 -5.36 21.14 -14.72
C LEU A 397 -5.03 21.66 -13.32
N GLN A 398 -5.53 22.83 -12.93
CA GLN A 398 -5.31 23.37 -11.58
C GLN A 398 -5.84 22.45 -10.47
N ARG A 399 -7.03 21.85 -10.67
CA ARG A 399 -7.60 20.88 -9.71
C ARG A 399 -6.75 19.63 -9.60
N ASN A 400 -6.28 19.10 -10.72
CA ASN A 400 -5.40 17.94 -10.74
C ASN A 400 -4.07 18.24 -10.04
N GLN A 401 -3.44 19.38 -10.37
CA GLN A 401 -2.20 19.83 -9.74
C GLN A 401 -2.36 19.97 -8.22
N LYS A 402 -3.45 20.61 -7.78
CA LYS A 402 -3.76 20.70 -6.35
C LYS A 402 -3.93 19.34 -5.71
N ALA A 403 -4.61 18.38 -6.37
CA ALA A 403 -4.79 17.03 -5.85
C ALA A 403 -3.46 16.29 -5.74
N GLN A 404 -2.55 16.45 -6.70
CA GLN A 404 -1.23 15.84 -6.71
C GLN A 404 -0.30 16.40 -5.63
N GLN A 405 -0.33 17.71 -5.40
CA GLN A 405 0.55 18.40 -4.45
C GLN A 405 0.05 18.34 -3.00
N THR A 406 -1.21 18.00 -2.76
CA THR A 406 -1.75 17.89 -1.41
C THR A 406 -1.22 16.62 -0.75
N HIS A 407 -0.74 16.73 0.48
CA HIS A 407 -0.26 15.62 1.27
C HIS A 407 -1.42 14.82 1.87
N TRP A 408 -2.10 14.05 1.03
CA TRP A 408 -3.28 13.31 1.45
C TRP A 408 -2.95 12.16 2.39
N LEU A 409 -3.82 12.02 3.40
CA LEU A 409 -4.00 10.80 4.17
C LEU A 409 -5.45 10.34 3.97
N ALA A 410 -5.63 9.12 3.50
CA ALA A 410 -6.93 8.46 3.42
C ALA A 410 -7.07 7.45 4.54
N ALA A 411 -8.24 7.38 5.16
CA ALA A 411 -8.55 6.36 6.17
C ALA A 411 -9.93 5.76 5.91
N GLY A 412 -9.98 4.44 5.90
CA GLY A 412 -11.17 3.63 5.66
C GLY A 412 -11.71 3.02 6.93
N SER A 413 -13.04 3.08 7.11
CA SER A 413 -13.73 2.62 8.30
C SER A 413 -14.69 1.46 8.01
N LYS A 414 -15.07 0.79 9.05
CA LYS A 414 -16.06 -0.30 9.06
C LYS A 414 -17.43 0.13 8.51
N ASP A 415 -17.77 1.42 8.61
CA ASP A 415 -19.02 1.98 8.09
C ASP A 415 -19.03 2.24 6.57
N GLY A 416 -18.02 1.75 5.84
CA GLY A 416 -17.91 1.92 4.38
C GLY A 416 -17.50 3.32 3.92
N LYS A 417 -17.15 4.22 4.84
CA LYS A 417 -16.73 5.58 4.51
C LYS A 417 -15.22 5.73 4.52
N ILE A 418 -14.73 6.66 3.69
CA ILE A 418 -13.31 6.99 3.60
C ILE A 418 -13.16 8.48 3.88
N SER A 419 -12.38 8.83 4.89
CA SER A 419 -12.03 10.22 5.20
C SER A 419 -10.71 10.61 4.54
N LEU A 420 -10.68 11.78 3.91
CA LEU A 420 -9.50 12.37 3.28
C LEU A 420 -9.01 13.56 4.12
N TRP A 421 -7.76 13.54 4.48
CA TRP A 421 -7.11 14.53 5.32
C TRP A 421 -5.91 15.14 4.59
N ASP A 422 -5.65 16.41 4.84
CA ASP A 422 -4.48 17.14 4.37
C ASP A 422 -3.47 17.20 5.52
N ILE A 423 -2.35 16.50 5.37
CA ILE A 423 -1.34 16.30 6.42
C ILE A 423 -0.02 16.94 5.98
N TYR A 424 0.51 17.83 6.78
CA TYR A 424 1.75 18.59 6.50
C TYR A 424 3.00 17.71 6.41
#